data_01f05936777f23b69e2b590bb9b6746b
#
_entry.id   01f05936777f23b69e2b590bb9b6746b
#
_cell.length_a   1.000
_cell.length_b   1.000
_cell.length_c   1.000
_cell.angle_alpha   90.00
_cell.angle_beta   90.00
_cell.angle_gamma   90.00
#
_symmetry.space_group_name_H-M   'P 1'
#
loop_
_entity.id
_entity.type
_entity.pdbx_description
1 polymer ?
#
loop_
_entity_poly.entity_id
_entity_poly.type
_entity_poly.pdbx_seq_one_letter_code
_entity_poly.pdbx_strand_id
1 'polypeptide(L)'
;MLCAISGEAPQVPVVSSKSGSVFEKRLIEAYIAENGKDPVNGEEMTTEDLIDINSQRVVRPRPPTLTSISSLLGIFQEEWDALALETYTLQQNLAQTRRELSAALYQHDAAVRVIARVTKERDEARDALSKVTVGASRSAGAGEAMQVDSEGLPAAVAERIDNTHASLSKTRRKRQVPEGWATSDSISTYKPLETSEALYPGGRALSVNSTGELALVGSVDGVVGVYSLTQKAVVQTFNTDGPVTDATWAGNKAVVGSATGSVKVFENGSEVASFASHAGEVTALAVHATGDIVASVGVDKSYVLYDLSTNTAITQIFTDSGKYFMSCDYNYSHTNNDLLALLSVHIHPDGNLLAAGTVNGQIKIFDIKSGAAAADFAMSCPVKSLHFSENGTFLAAVAAQSTTVSIWDLRSAKETKVLDTGSYVNSIFWDYTGQFLLTGGPSGITVQQFNKSAKQWSEPLRSAVPAVAVAFGSAAQSIVSLNDAGVITVLAQS
;
A
#
# COMPACT_ATOMS: atom_id res chain seq x y z
N MET A 1 -12.70 -42.79 -26.88
CA MET A 1 -12.03 -44.04 -26.41
C MET A 1 -13.01 -45.18 -26.62
N LEU A 2 -12.60 -46.30 -27.15
CA LEU A 2 -13.46 -47.51 -27.34
C LEU A 2 -12.89 -48.65 -26.48
N CYS A 3 -13.76 -49.45 -25.95
CA CYS A 3 -13.37 -50.65 -25.20
C CYS A 3 -12.78 -51.67 -26.14
N ALA A 4 -11.62 -52.24 -25.81
CA ALA A 4 -10.92 -53.22 -26.66
C ALA A 4 -11.64 -54.58 -26.73
N ILE A 5 -12.56 -54.93 -25.81
CA ILE A 5 -13.34 -56.15 -25.82
C ILE A 5 -14.66 -55.97 -26.61
N SER A 6 -15.45 -54.90 -26.29
CA SER A 6 -16.76 -54.70 -26.88
C SER A 6 -16.78 -53.86 -28.13
N GLY A 7 -15.72 -53.09 -28.40
CA GLY A 7 -15.67 -52.11 -29.48
C GLY A 7 -16.57 -50.88 -29.30
N GLU A 8 -17.23 -50.78 -28.13
CA GLU A 8 -18.15 -49.71 -27.80
C GLU A 8 -17.51 -48.71 -26.80
N ALA A 9 -18.11 -47.55 -26.64
CA ALA A 9 -17.67 -46.56 -25.67
C ALA A 9 -17.92 -47.05 -24.24
N PRO A 10 -16.91 -47.22 -23.39
CA PRO A 10 -17.08 -47.75 -22.03
C PRO A 10 -17.79 -46.75 -21.14
N GLN A 11 -18.70 -47.25 -20.27
CA GLN A 11 -19.40 -46.47 -19.27
C GLN A 11 -18.50 -46.17 -18.07
N VAL A 12 -17.72 -47.18 -17.64
CA VAL A 12 -16.71 -47.05 -16.60
C VAL A 12 -15.38 -47.48 -17.19
N PRO A 13 -14.62 -46.52 -17.80
CA PRO A 13 -13.39 -46.85 -18.49
C PRO A 13 -12.27 -47.16 -17.48
N VAL A 14 -11.59 -48.27 -17.70
CA VAL A 14 -10.37 -48.67 -17.00
C VAL A 14 -9.25 -48.96 -18.03
N VAL A 15 -8.00 -48.72 -17.64
CA VAL A 15 -6.84 -49.03 -18.45
C VAL A 15 -6.02 -50.14 -17.80
N SER A 16 -5.62 -51.11 -18.61
CA SER A 16 -4.64 -52.08 -18.19
C SER A 16 -3.24 -51.44 -18.10
N SER A 17 -2.55 -51.59 -16.96
CA SER A 17 -1.15 -51.17 -16.81
C SER A 17 -0.18 -51.95 -17.66
N LYS A 18 -0.58 -53.16 -18.16
CA LYS A 18 0.23 -54.06 -18.97
C LYS A 18 0.16 -53.75 -20.47
N SER A 19 -1.07 -53.61 -21.02
CA SER A 19 -1.29 -53.36 -22.44
C SER A 19 -1.54 -51.86 -22.79
N GLY A 20 -1.84 -51.04 -21.80
CA GLY A 20 -2.24 -49.64 -22.04
C GLY A 20 -3.60 -49.51 -22.74
N SER A 21 -4.35 -50.58 -22.91
CA SER A 21 -5.62 -50.62 -23.60
C SER A 21 -6.77 -50.28 -22.68
N VAL A 22 -7.80 -49.62 -23.24
CA VAL A 22 -9.01 -49.16 -22.47
C VAL A 22 -10.04 -50.28 -22.55
N PHE A 23 -10.64 -50.57 -21.39
CA PHE A 23 -11.70 -51.58 -21.23
C PHE A 23 -12.87 -51.02 -20.48
N GLU A 24 -14.06 -51.65 -20.63
CA GLU A 24 -15.18 -51.49 -19.71
C GLU A 24 -14.89 -52.31 -18.43
N LYS A 25 -14.93 -51.68 -17.26
CA LYS A 25 -14.55 -52.27 -15.97
C LYS A 25 -15.22 -53.64 -15.73
N ARG A 26 -16.52 -53.72 -15.91
CA ARG A 26 -17.27 -54.96 -15.70
C ARG A 26 -16.85 -56.12 -16.63
N LEU A 27 -16.51 -55.80 -17.90
CA LEU A 27 -16.12 -56.82 -18.87
C LEU A 27 -14.70 -57.34 -18.64
N ILE A 28 -13.76 -56.45 -18.31
CA ILE A 28 -12.40 -56.86 -18.05
C ILE A 28 -12.25 -57.61 -16.72
N GLU A 29 -12.98 -57.24 -15.67
CA GLU A 29 -12.99 -57.96 -14.41
C GLU A 29 -13.53 -59.39 -14.56
N ALA A 30 -14.59 -59.60 -15.35
CA ALA A 30 -15.14 -60.90 -15.66
C ALA A 30 -14.13 -61.74 -16.47
N TYR A 31 -13.48 -61.12 -17.45
CA TYR A 31 -12.49 -61.80 -18.28
C TYR A 31 -11.23 -62.22 -17.48
N ILE A 32 -10.75 -61.36 -16.59
CA ILE A 32 -9.63 -61.69 -15.69
C ILE A 32 -9.99 -62.84 -14.75
N ALA A 33 -11.21 -62.83 -14.23
CA ALA A 33 -11.69 -63.90 -13.32
C ALA A 33 -11.75 -65.28 -13.99
N GLU A 34 -11.99 -65.33 -15.33
CA GLU A 34 -12.05 -66.58 -16.08
C GLU A 34 -10.66 -66.98 -16.63
N ASN A 35 -9.88 -66.02 -17.16
CA ASN A 35 -8.68 -66.31 -17.94
C ASN A 35 -7.36 -65.93 -17.28
N GLY A 36 -7.38 -65.03 -16.28
CA GLY A 36 -6.19 -64.53 -15.55
C GLY A 36 -5.17 -63.82 -16.41
N LYS A 37 -5.55 -63.34 -17.63
CA LYS A 37 -4.69 -62.75 -18.62
C LYS A 37 -5.32 -61.51 -19.24
N ASP A 38 -4.44 -60.62 -19.74
CA ASP A 38 -4.86 -59.46 -20.54
C ASP A 38 -5.36 -59.91 -21.93
N PRO A 39 -6.55 -59.50 -22.40
CA PRO A 39 -7.11 -59.94 -23.68
C PRO A 39 -6.37 -59.41 -24.90
N VAL A 40 -5.49 -58.39 -24.76
CA VAL A 40 -4.76 -57.78 -25.88
C VAL A 40 -3.36 -58.33 -26.05
N ASN A 41 -2.58 -58.48 -24.99
CA ASN A 41 -1.19 -58.93 -25.04
C ASN A 41 -0.99 -60.33 -24.45
N GLY A 42 -1.98 -60.94 -23.76
CA GLY A 42 -1.92 -62.26 -23.22
C GLY A 42 -1.03 -62.44 -21.98
N GLU A 43 -0.57 -61.36 -21.39
CA GLU A 43 0.23 -61.37 -20.15
C GLU A 43 -0.66 -61.64 -18.94
N GLU A 44 -0.10 -62.31 -17.89
CA GLU A 44 -0.81 -62.53 -16.65
C GLU A 44 -1.16 -61.19 -15.99
N MET A 45 -2.44 -60.99 -15.67
CA MET A 45 -2.97 -59.76 -15.14
C MET A 45 -3.95 -60.04 -13.98
N THR A 46 -3.87 -59.19 -12.96
CA THR A 46 -4.80 -59.20 -11.80
C THR A 46 -5.68 -57.96 -11.82
N THR A 47 -6.72 -57.94 -11.01
CA THR A 47 -7.60 -56.77 -10.87
C THR A 47 -6.92 -55.56 -10.29
N GLU A 48 -5.76 -55.70 -9.64
CA GLU A 48 -4.91 -54.60 -9.12
C GLU A 48 -4.15 -53.88 -10.21
N ASP A 49 -3.96 -54.49 -11.37
CA ASP A 49 -3.27 -53.90 -12.53
C ASP A 49 -4.21 -52.99 -13.35
N LEU A 50 -5.46 -52.81 -12.94
CA LEU A 50 -6.41 -51.93 -13.60
C LEU A 50 -6.40 -50.53 -13.00
N ILE A 51 -6.29 -49.50 -13.80
CA ILE A 51 -6.30 -48.10 -13.41
C ILE A 51 -7.63 -47.47 -13.85
N ASP A 52 -8.40 -46.97 -12.93
CA ASP A 52 -9.64 -46.26 -13.23
C ASP A 52 -9.34 -44.91 -13.92
N ILE A 53 -9.97 -44.66 -15.08
CA ILE A 53 -9.86 -43.40 -15.79
C ILE A 53 -11.05 -42.50 -15.43
N ASN A 54 -10.77 -41.34 -14.86
CA ASN A 54 -11.76 -40.30 -14.63
C ASN A 54 -11.99 -39.52 -15.93
N SER A 55 -12.95 -39.97 -16.78
CA SER A 55 -13.30 -39.26 -18.01
C SER A 55 -14.44 -38.29 -17.75
N GLN A 56 -14.18 -36.99 -17.96
CA GLN A 56 -15.19 -35.94 -17.81
C GLN A 56 -16.27 -35.93 -18.91
N ARG A 57 -16.14 -36.76 -19.96
CA ARG A 57 -17.12 -36.92 -21.04
C ARG A 57 -17.51 -38.39 -21.19
N VAL A 58 -18.63 -38.76 -20.65
CA VAL A 58 -19.30 -40.03 -20.96
C VAL A 58 -20.01 -39.88 -22.29
N VAL A 59 -19.48 -40.49 -23.35
CA VAL A 59 -20.20 -40.63 -24.63
C VAL A 59 -21.30 -41.66 -24.36
N ARG A 60 -22.56 -41.24 -24.24
CA ARG A 60 -23.70 -42.14 -24.06
C ARG A 60 -23.79 -43.06 -25.26
N PRO A 61 -23.85 -44.41 -25.10
CA PRO A 61 -24.08 -45.32 -26.21
C PRO A 61 -25.45 -45.03 -26.83
N ARG A 62 -25.53 -45.04 -28.16
CA ARG A 62 -26.79 -44.82 -28.88
C ARG A 62 -27.80 -45.91 -28.48
N PRO A 63 -29.01 -45.52 -28.09
CA PRO A 63 -30.05 -46.53 -27.81
C PRO A 63 -30.35 -47.39 -29.06
N PRO A 64 -30.60 -48.69 -28.90
CA PRO A 64 -30.80 -49.63 -30.03
C PRO A 64 -32.02 -49.29 -30.93
N THR A 65 -32.86 -48.36 -30.54
CA THR A 65 -34.00 -47.88 -31.31
C THR A 65 -33.62 -46.97 -32.50
N LEU A 66 -32.33 -46.57 -32.64
CA LEU A 66 -31.83 -45.64 -33.66
C LEU A 66 -31.25 -46.34 -34.90
N THR A 67 -31.74 -47.50 -35.27
CA THR A 67 -31.24 -48.28 -36.41
C THR A 67 -31.99 -47.97 -37.72
N SER A 68 -33.10 -47.24 -37.68
CA SER A 68 -33.83 -46.87 -38.90
C SER A 68 -33.34 -45.48 -39.44
N ILE A 69 -33.29 -45.36 -40.76
CA ILE A 69 -32.88 -44.12 -41.45
C ILE A 69 -33.77 -42.94 -41.03
N SER A 70 -35.07 -43.19 -40.82
CA SER A 70 -36.02 -42.14 -40.41
C SER A 70 -35.75 -41.62 -38.97
N SER A 71 -35.35 -42.48 -38.06
CA SER A 71 -35.01 -42.03 -36.69
C SER A 71 -33.68 -41.28 -36.62
N LEU A 72 -32.71 -41.64 -37.48
CA LEU A 72 -31.44 -40.90 -37.60
C LEU A 72 -31.66 -39.51 -38.21
N LEU A 73 -32.57 -39.40 -39.22
CA LEU A 73 -32.93 -38.09 -39.76
C LEU A 73 -33.66 -37.20 -38.78
N GLY A 74 -34.54 -37.76 -37.94
CA GLY A 74 -35.22 -37.02 -36.87
C GLY A 74 -34.22 -36.44 -35.86
N ILE A 75 -33.24 -37.23 -35.41
CA ILE A 75 -32.18 -36.72 -34.48
C ILE A 75 -31.32 -35.67 -35.16
N PHE A 76 -30.96 -35.86 -36.42
CA PHE A 76 -30.20 -34.86 -37.16
C PHE A 76 -30.97 -33.54 -37.31
N GLN A 77 -32.29 -33.59 -37.47
CA GLN A 77 -33.13 -32.40 -37.48
C GLN A 77 -33.15 -31.71 -36.11
N GLU A 78 -33.32 -32.48 -35.02
CA GLU A 78 -33.31 -31.92 -33.67
C GLU A 78 -31.95 -31.30 -33.32
N GLU A 79 -30.83 -31.95 -33.67
CA GLU A 79 -29.48 -31.42 -33.46
C GLU A 79 -29.26 -30.15 -34.31
N TRP A 80 -29.78 -30.13 -35.55
CA TRP A 80 -29.70 -28.96 -36.43
C TRP A 80 -30.52 -27.79 -35.88
N ASP A 81 -31.74 -28.03 -35.41
CA ASP A 81 -32.61 -27.02 -34.82
C ASP A 81 -31.99 -26.45 -33.54
N ALA A 82 -31.39 -27.31 -32.70
CA ALA A 82 -30.65 -26.89 -31.49
C ALA A 82 -29.46 -25.99 -31.86
N LEU A 83 -28.67 -26.37 -32.87
CA LEU A 83 -27.53 -25.58 -33.35
C LEU A 83 -27.99 -24.23 -33.95
N ALA A 84 -29.09 -24.24 -34.69
CA ALA A 84 -29.67 -23.03 -35.28
C ALA A 84 -30.16 -22.06 -34.19
N LEU A 85 -30.78 -22.55 -33.12
CA LEU A 85 -31.17 -21.76 -31.95
C LEU A 85 -29.96 -21.20 -31.20
N GLU A 86 -28.92 -22.03 -30.99
CA GLU A 86 -27.69 -21.59 -30.34
C GLU A 86 -26.99 -20.50 -31.16
N THR A 87 -26.85 -20.68 -32.46
CA THR A 87 -26.25 -19.65 -33.34
C THR A 87 -27.05 -18.35 -33.33
N TYR A 88 -28.37 -18.43 -33.29
CA TYR A 88 -29.26 -17.25 -33.23
C TYR A 88 -29.10 -16.52 -31.90
N THR A 89 -29.08 -17.24 -30.78
CA THR A 89 -28.85 -16.63 -29.44
C THR A 89 -27.48 -16.00 -29.32
N LEU A 90 -26.44 -16.64 -29.85
CA LEU A 90 -25.10 -16.08 -29.90
C LEU A 90 -25.04 -14.80 -30.75
N GLN A 91 -25.71 -14.77 -31.89
CA GLN A 91 -25.81 -13.57 -32.74
C GLN A 91 -26.54 -12.42 -32.03
N GLN A 92 -27.63 -12.71 -31.31
CA GLN A 92 -28.33 -11.72 -30.49
C GLN A 92 -27.43 -11.16 -29.37
N ASN A 93 -26.76 -12.03 -28.62
CA ASN A 93 -25.87 -11.63 -27.57
C ASN A 93 -24.71 -10.76 -28.11
N LEU A 94 -24.15 -11.15 -29.25
CA LEU A 94 -23.09 -10.39 -29.91
C LEU A 94 -23.59 -9.02 -30.40
N ALA A 95 -24.80 -8.92 -30.91
CA ALA A 95 -25.40 -7.66 -31.30
C ALA A 95 -25.72 -6.77 -30.10
N GLN A 96 -26.13 -7.36 -28.98
CA GLN A 96 -26.37 -6.65 -27.73
C GLN A 96 -25.06 -6.11 -27.13
N THR A 97 -24.05 -6.94 -26.98
CA THR A 97 -22.74 -6.53 -26.43
C THR A 97 -22.08 -5.46 -27.30
N ARG A 98 -22.23 -5.51 -28.62
CA ARG A 98 -21.75 -4.43 -29.51
C ARG A 98 -22.47 -3.10 -29.26
N ARG A 99 -23.79 -3.12 -29.00
CA ARG A 99 -24.55 -1.91 -28.68
C ARG A 99 -24.11 -1.34 -27.30
N GLU A 100 -23.97 -2.19 -26.32
CA GLU A 100 -23.48 -1.80 -24.98
C GLU A 100 -22.07 -1.20 -25.04
N LEU A 101 -21.17 -1.85 -25.77
CA LEU A 101 -19.81 -1.34 -25.99
C LEU A 101 -19.83 0.02 -26.72
N SER A 102 -20.65 0.17 -27.74
CA SER A 102 -20.74 1.47 -28.44
C SER A 102 -21.27 2.57 -27.53
N ALA A 103 -22.28 2.29 -26.71
CA ALA A 103 -22.83 3.23 -25.75
C ALA A 103 -21.78 3.62 -24.69
N ALA A 104 -21.04 2.64 -24.17
CA ALA A 104 -19.96 2.88 -23.20
C ALA A 104 -18.84 3.73 -23.82
N LEU A 105 -18.45 3.48 -25.06
CA LEU A 105 -17.45 4.29 -25.76
C LEU A 105 -17.92 5.74 -25.98
N TYR A 106 -19.19 5.95 -26.32
CA TYR A 106 -19.74 7.31 -26.44
C TYR A 106 -19.76 8.04 -25.09
N GLN A 107 -20.15 7.35 -24.01
CA GLN A 107 -20.12 7.92 -22.66
C GLN A 107 -18.70 8.26 -22.24
N HIS A 108 -17.75 7.38 -22.52
CA HIS A 108 -16.33 7.62 -22.23
C HIS A 108 -15.79 8.84 -23.00
N ASP A 109 -16.06 8.94 -24.31
CA ASP A 109 -15.61 10.09 -25.11
C ASP A 109 -16.23 11.41 -24.60
N ALA A 110 -17.52 11.38 -24.26
CA ALA A 110 -18.20 12.52 -23.66
C ALA A 110 -17.55 12.92 -22.31
N ALA A 111 -17.27 11.96 -21.45
CA ALA A 111 -16.60 12.19 -20.15
C ALA A 111 -15.20 12.78 -20.35
N VAL A 112 -14.40 12.24 -21.27
CA VAL A 112 -13.06 12.75 -21.59
C VAL A 112 -13.12 14.21 -22.07
N ARG A 113 -14.09 14.56 -22.91
CA ARG A 113 -14.27 15.96 -23.36
C ARG A 113 -14.66 16.91 -22.23
N VAL A 114 -15.51 16.45 -21.31
CA VAL A 114 -15.90 17.25 -20.13
C VAL A 114 -14.68 17.45 -19.22
N ILE A 115 -13.93 16.38 -18.95
CA ILE A 115 -12.71 16.45 -18.14
C ILE A 115 -11.70 17.42 -18.78
N ALA A 116 -11.47 17.33 -20.08
CA ALA A 116 -10.56 18.24 -20.79
C ALA A 116 -11.00 19.70 -20.67
N ARG A 117 -12.33 19.98 -20.77
CA ARG A 117 -12.85 21.34 -20.58
C ARG A 117 -12.64 21.83 -19.18
N VAL A 118 -13.06 21.05 -18.16
CA VAL A 118 -12.95 21.42 -16.75
C VAL A 118 -11.48 21.60 -16.35
N THR A 119 -10.59 20.75 -16.87
CA THR A 119 -9.13 20.92 -16.66
C THR A 119 -8.63 22.24 -17.22
N LYS A 120 -9.06 22.59 -18.43
CA LYS A 120 -8.69 23.86 -19.06
C LYS A 120 -9.25 25.08 -18.29
N GLU A 121 -10.52 25.02 -17.89
CA GLU A 121 -11.15 26.08 -17.05
C GLU A 121 -10.43 26.23 -15.69
N ARG A 122 -10.04 25.10 -15.07
CA ARG A 122 -9.23 25.12 -13.84
C ARG A 122 -7.88 25.81 -14.06
N ASP A 123 -7.19 25.46 -15.15
CA ASP A 123 -5.87 26.02 -15.45
C ASP A 123 -5.96 27.50 -15.80
N GLU A 124 -6.98 27.92 -16.57
CA GLU A 124 -7.27 29.34 -16.84
C GLU A 124 -7.63 30.10 -15.55
N ALA A 125 -8.39 29.50 -14.65
CA ALA A 125 -8.72 30.10 -13.35
C ALA A 125 -7.46 30.23 -12.46
N ARG A 126 -6.58 29.24 -12.46
CA ARG A 126 -5.29 29.29 -11.75
C ARG A 126 -4.38 30.38 -12.32
N ASP A 127 -4.28 30.47 -13.64
CA ASP A 127 -3.51 31.52 -14.32
C ASP A 127 -4.09 32.91 -14.07
N ALA A 128 -5.41 33.03 -13.99
CA ALA A 128 -6.06 34.29 -13.63
C ALA A 128 -5.79 34.67 -12.17
N LEU A 129 -5.85 33.70 -11.26
CA LEU A 129 -5.57 33.89 -9.84
C LEU A 129 -4.10 34.30 -9.63
N SER A 130 -3.15 33.68 -10.32
CA SER A 130 -1.73 34.02 -10.25
C SER A 130 -1.46 35.46 -10.73
N LYS A 131 -2.23 35.94 -11.71
CA LYS A 131 -2.12 37.30 -12.20
C LYS A 131 -2.77 38.36 -11.28
N VAL A 132 -3.80 37.97 -10.52
CA VAL A 132 -4.48 38.86 -9.57
C VAL A 132 -3.64 39.06 -8.30
N THR A 133 -2.89 38.06 -7.87
CA THR A 133 -2.01 38.17 -6.67
C THR A 133 -0.85 39.14 -6.87
N VAL A 134 -0.41 39.41 -8.09
CA VAL A 134 0.64 40.40 -8.38
C VAL A 134 0.13 41.86 -8.30
N GLY A 135 -1.19 42.11 -8.33
CA GLY A 135 -1.79 43.46 -8.34
C GLY A 135 -2.38 43.96 -7.02
N ALA A 136 -2.53 43.14 -5.98
CA ALA A 136 -3.34 43.46 -4.81
C ALA A 136 -2.58 43.63 -3.48
N SER A 137 -1.33 44.11 -3.51
CA SER A 137 -0.66 44.50 -2.26
C SER A 137 -0.98 45.93 -1.86
N ARG A 138 -2.24 46.22 -1.49
CA ARG A 138 -2.66 47.37 -0.65
C ARG A 138 -4.15 47.32 -0.35
N SER A 139 -4.55 46.68 0.72
CA SER A 139 -5.47 47.17 1.77
C SER A 139 -5.91 46.04 2.69
N ALA A 140 -5.84 46.34 3.97
CA ALA A 140 -6.00 45.47 5.10
C ALA A 140 -7.44 44.91 5.26
N GLY A 141 -7.49 43.65 5.76
CA GLY A 141 -8.63 43.18 6.54
C GLY A 141 -9.21 41.84 6.14
N ALA A 142 -8.91 40.82 6.94
CA ALA A 142 -9.66 39.57 7.17
C ALA A 142 -9.86 38.60 5.99
N GLY A 143 -9.16 37.47 6.06
CA GLY A 143 -9.34 36.31 5.20
C GLY A 143 -8.13 36.04 4.31
N GLU A 144 -7.05 35.51 4.87
CA GLU A 144 -5.82 35.18 4.12
C GLU A 144 -6.09 34.01 3.17
N ALA A 145 -6.33 34.33 1.90
CA ALA A 145 -6.15 33.39 0.81
C ALA A 145 -4.63 33.19 0.61
N MET A 146 -4.20 31.97 0.70
CA MET A 146 -2.83 31.49 0.61
C MET A 146 -2.15 31.93 -0.69
N GLN A 147 -1.06 32.65 -0.56
CA GLN A 147 -0.19 33.09 -1.65
C GLN A 147 0.68 31.92 -2.11
N VAL A 148 0.60 31.57 -3.38
CA VAL A 148 1.53 30.64 -4.05
C VAL A 148 2.70 31.48 -4.56
N ASP A 149 3.75 31.61 -3.77
CA ASP A 149 4.98 32.23 -4.21
C ASP A 149 5.96 31.15 -4.72
N SER A 150 6.32 31.27 -5.99
CA SER A 150 7.38 30.49 -6.65
C SER A 150 8.80 30.99 -6.31
N GLU A 151 8.95 31.90 -5.40
CA GLU A 151 10.22 32.37 -4.88
C GLU A 151 10.45 31.81 -3.48
N GLY A 152 11.36 30.80 -3.37
CA GLY A 152 11.96 30.23 -2.18
C GLY A 152 11.35 30.51 -0.79
N LEU A 153 11.78 29.79 0.21
CA LEU A 153 11.32 29.99 1.59
C LEU A 153 11.54 31.42 2.08
N PRO A 154 10.65 31.97 2.93
CA PRO A 154 10.90 33.22 3.64
C PRO A 154 12.26 33.22 4.35
N ALA A 155 13.00 34.29 4.26
CA ALA A 155 14.38 34.38 4.77
C ALA A 155 14.54 33.96 6.23
N ALA A 156 13.56 34.30 7.09
CA ALA A 156 13.56 33.92 8.50
C ALA A 156 13.40 32.40 8.70
N VAL A 157 12.61 31.74 7.86
CA VAL A 157 12.43 30.28 7.91
C VAL A 157 13.68 29.58 7.37
N ALA A 158 14.22 30.07 6.26
CA ALA A 158 15.46 29.55 5.68
C ALA A 158 16.63 29.65 6.68
N GLU A 159 16.76 30.75 7.40
CA GLU A 159 17.79 30.93 8.45
C GLU A 159 17.61 29.93 9.61
N ARG A 160 16.38 29.66 10.06
CA ARG A 160 16.11 28.64 11.09
C ARG A 160 16.52 27.25 10.62
N ILE A 161 16.18 26.89 9.38
CA ILE A 161 16.58 25.63 8.77
C ILE A 161 18.11 25.51 8.71
N ASP A 162 18.80 26.58 8.24
CA ASP A 162 20.26 26.61 8.15
C ASP A 162 20.95 26.48 9.50
N ASN A 163 20.47 27.19 10.50
CA ASN A 163 21.02 27.12 11.85
C ASN A 163 20.85 25.70 12.44
N THR A 164 19.68 25.08 12.23
CA THR A 164 19.41 23.71 12.65
C THR A 164 20.29 22.71 11.91
N HIS A 165 20.40 22.85 10.60
CA HIS A 165 21.29 22.03 9.78
C HIS A 165 22.74 22.14 10.23
N ALA A 166 23.25 23.36 10.43
CA ALA A 166 24.63 23.60 10.87
C ALA A 166 24.92 22.99 12.25
N SER A 167 23.95 23.00 13.17
CA SER A 167 24.08 22.40 14.48
C SER A 167 24.06 20.87 14.43
N LEU A 168 23.09 20.29 13.70
CA LEU A 168 22.90 18.85 13.60
C LEU A 168 24.00 18.17 12.77
N SER A 169 24.45 18.76 11.68
CA SER A 169 25.52 18.19 10.84
C SER A 169 26.86 18.10 11.57
N LYS A 170 27.15 19.04 12.47
CA LYS A 170 28.36 19.01 13.31
C LYS A 170 28.30 17.94 14.41
N THR A 171 27.14 17.75 15.02
CA THR A 171 26.97 16.86 16.17
C THR A 171 26.74 15.40 15.74
N ARG A 172 26.14 15.15 14.58
CA ARG A 172 25.72 13.83 14.11
C ARG A 172 26.87 12.81 14.06
N ARG A 173 28.04 13.17 13.55
CA ARG A 173 29.18 12.24 13.44
C ARG A 173 29.74 11.80 14.79
N LYS A 174 29.48 12.58 15.84
CA LYS A 174 29.95 12.35 17.21
C LYS A 174 28.84 11.93 18.17
N ARG A 175 27.59 11.74 17.64
CA ARG A 175 26.45 11.38 18.47
C ARG A 175 26.71 10.02 19.14
N GLN A 176 26.78 10.02 20.45
CA GLN A 176 26.85 8.80 21.25
C GLN A 176 25.45 8.27 21.47
N VAL A 177 25.33 6.94 21.56
CA VAL A 177 24.07 6.30 21.94
C VAL A 177 23.81 6.69 23.40
N PRO A 178 22.62 7.26 23.72
CA PRO A 178 22.28 7.61 25.09
C PRO A 178 22.34 6.39 26.02
N GLU A 179 22.72 6.61 27.29
CA GLU A 179 22.66 5.55 28.30
C GLU A 179 21.22 5.04 28.46
N GLY A 180 21.07 3.71 28.61
CA GLY A 180 19.76 3.09 28.72
C GLY A 180 19.04 2.83 27.39
N TRP A 181 19.69 3.05 26.23
CA TRP A 181 19.10 2.68 24.95
C TRP A 181 19.01 1.15 24.79
N ALA A 182 17.91 0.67 24.17
CA ALA A 182 17.70 -0.75 23.95
C ALA A 182 18.84 -1.39 23.13
N THR A 183 19.23 -2.59 23.53
CA THR A 183 20.21 -3.42 22.82
C THR A 183 19.50 -4.48 21.98
N SER A 184 20.21 -5.10 21.04
CA SER A 184 19.68 -6.23 20.27
C SER A 184 19.15 -7.35 21.17
N ASP A 185 19.89 -7.64 22.24
CA ASP A 185 19.53 -8.70 23.19
C ASP A 185 18.27 -8.34 23.99
N SER A 186 18.11 -7.07 24.39
CA SER A 186 16.89 -6.61 25.05
C SER A 186 15.69 -6.66 24.10
N ILE A 187 15.84 -6.19 22.86
CA ILE A 187 14.76 -6.21 21.85
C ILE A 187 14.31 -7.64 21.56
N SER A 188 15.23 -8.60 21.51
CA SER A 188 14.90 -10.02 21.25
C SER A 188 13.96 -10.62 22.32
N THR A 189 13.93 -10.05 23.53
CA THR A 189 13.09 -10.51 24.64
C THR A 189 11.72 -9.85 24.69
N TYR A 190 11.43 -8.86 23.83
CA TYR A 190 10.17 -8.12 23.86
C TYR A 190 8.97 -9.01 23.57
N LYS A 191 7.97 -8.85 24.40
CA LYS A 191 6.67 -9.54 24.30
C LYS A 191 5.55 -8.52 24.41
N PRO A 192 4.37 -8.81 23.87
CA PRO A 192 3.19 -7.98 24.11
C PRO A 192 2.86 -8.02 25.61
N LEU A 193 3.08 -6.90 26.29
CA LEU A 193 2.79 -6.73 27.72
C LEU A 193 1.41 -6.15 27.93
N GLU A 194 1.00 -5.25 27.07
CA GLU A 194 -0.21 -4.47 27.22
C GLU A 194 -0.97 -4.38 25.91
N THR A 195 -2.26 -4.51 26.02
CA THR A 195 -3.20 -4.36 24.90
C THR A 195 -4.37 -3.52 25.39
N SER A 196 -4.66 -2.40 24.72
CA SER A 196 -5.81 -1.58 25.02
C SER A 196 -7.11 -2.24 24.55
N GLU A 197 -8.25 -1.70 24.96
CA GLU A 197 -9.51 -1.97 24.26
C GLU A 197 -9.47 -1.37 22.86
N ALA A 198 -10.44 -1.71 22.01
CA ALA A 198 -10.61 -1.13 20.68
C ALA A 198 -11.14 0.31 20.82
N LEU A 199 -10.22 1.27 20.94
CA LEU A 199 -10.54 2.67 21.20
C LEU A 199 -10.81 3.48 19.94
N TYR A 200 -10.13 3.13 18.83
CA TYR A 200 -10.10 3.92 17.60
C TYR A 200 -10.28 3.02 16.38
N PRO A 201 -11.50 2.53 16.09
CA PRO A 201 -11.76 1.62 14.97
C PRO A 201 -11.30 2.22 13.63
N GLY A 202 -10.67 1.40 12.80
CA GLY A 202 -10.05 1.86 11.56
C GLY A 202 -8.84 2.76 11.78
N GLY A 203 -8.13 2.60 12.90
CA GLY A 203 -6.93 3.36 13.22
C GLY A 203 -5.89 3.30 12.12
N ARG A 204 -5.44 4.46 11.62
CA ARG A 204 -4.46 4.57 10.52
C ARG A 204 -3.19 5.28 10.93
N ALA A 205 -3.28 6.23 11.82
CA ALA A 205 -2.20 7.09 12.24
C ALA A 205 -1.75 6.76 13.66
N LEU A 206 -0.45 6.64 13.86
CA LEU A 206 0.18 6.47 15.17
C LEU A 206 1.47 7.27 15.23
N SER A 207 1.58 8.14 16.21
CA SER A 207 2.82 8.84 16.51
C SER A 207 3.06 8.87 18.02
N VAL A 208 4.28 8.62 18.44
CA VAL A 208 4.68 8.68 19.86
C VAL A 208 5.44 9.97 20.09
N ASN A 209 5.19 10.66 21.20
CA ASN A 209 5.87 11.91 21.52
C ASN A 209 7.36 11.66 21.86
N SER A 210 8.15 12.71 21.93
CA SER A 210 9.59 12.64 22.19
C SER A 210 9.95 12.05 23.57
N THR A 211 9.03 12.12 24.55
CA THR A 211 9.23 11.49 25.88
C THR A 211 8.91 10.00 25.88
N GLY A 212 8.18 9.52 24.87
CA GLY A 212 7.74 8.12 24.78
C GLY A 212 6.58 7.77 25.70
N GLU A 213 5.87 8.77 26.25
CA GLU A 213 4.78 8.58 27.22
C GLU A 213 3.39 8.69 26.61
N LEU A 214 3.27 9.45 25.52
CA LEU A 214 2.00 9.73 24.87
C LEU A 214 1.99 9.21 23.44
N ALA A 215 0.96 8.47 23.08
CA ALA A 215 0.67 8.03 21.73
C ALA A 215 -0.50 8.83 21.15
N LEU A 216 -0.31 9.44 20.00
CA LEU A 216 -1.34 10.09 19.20
C LEU A 216 -1.88 9.07 18.22
N VAL A 217 -3.19 8.87 18.22
CA VAL A 217 -3.86 7.88 17.36
C VAL A 217 -5.01 8.54 16.62
N GLY A 218 -5.07 8.34 15.32
CA GLY A 218 -6.13 8.85 14.44
C GLY A 218 -7.03 7.73 13.92
N SER A 219 -8.35 7.98 13.91
CA SER A 219 -9.40 7.06 13.44
C SER A 219 -9.99 7.51 12.10
N VAL A 220 -10.56 6.57 11.37
CA VAL A 220 -11.36 6.84 10.15
C VAL A 220 -12.62 7.65 10.46
N ASP A 221 -13.15 7.59 11.68
CA ASP A 221 -14.33 8.37 12.10
C ASP A 221 -14.02 9.85 12.35
N GLY A 222 -12.79 10.31 12.12
CA GLY A 222 -12.38 11.69 12.37
C GLY A 222 -12.08 11.99 13.83
N VAL A 223 -11.97 10.96 14.66
CA VAL A 223 -11.60 11.08 16.08
C VAL A 223 -10.09 10.87 16.21
N VAL A 224 -9.44 11.78 16.92
CA VAL A 224 -8.03 11.70 17.30
C VAL A 224 -7.94 11.60 18.81
N GLY A 225 -7.22 10.60 19.29
CA GLY A 225 -7.00 10.41 20.71
C GLY A 225 -5.54 10.51 21.11
N VAL A 226 -5.31 11.09 22.26
CA VAL A 226 -4.03 11.04 22.97
C VAL A 226 -4.12 9.97 24.05
N TYR A 227 -3.39 8.90 23.88
CA TYR A 227 -3.33 7.76 24.80
C TYR A 227 -2.06 7.82 25.64
N SER A 228 -2.18 7.79 26.96
CA SER A 228 -1.04 7.70 27.85
C SER A 228 -0.58 6.25 27.99
N LEU A 229 0.65 5.98 27.58
CA LEU A 229 1.28 4.66 27.68
C LEU A 229 1.60 4.31 29.15
N THR A 230 1.79 5.33 30.02
CA THR A 230 2.07 5.13 31.43
C THR A 230 0.80 4.92 32.26
N GLN A 231 -0.25 5.74 31.98
CA GLN A 231 -1.54 5.66 32.70
C GLN A 231 -2.50 4.62 32.09
N LYS A 232 -2.19 4.12 30.89
CA LYS A 232 -3.01 3.16 30.13
C LYS A 232 -4.45 3.65 29.88
N ALA A 233 -4.58 4.94 29.65
CA ALA A 233 -5.87 5.61 29.48
C ALA A 233 -5.80 6.71 28.42
N VAL A 234 -6.96 7.00 27.83
CA VAL A 234 -7.12 8.15 26.94
C VAL A 234 -7.09 9.41 27.79
N VAL A 235 -6.14 10.31 27.50
CA VAL A 235 -5.98 11.58 28.21
C VAL A 235 -6.81 12.69 27.57
N GLN A 236 -6.81 12.72 26.22
CA GLN A 236 -7.51 13.75 25.45
C GLN A 236 -8.08 13.14 24.17
N THR A 237 -9.15 13.75 23.68
CA THR A 237 -9.78 13.38 22.42
C THR A 237 -10.14 14.64 21.63
N PHE A 238 -9.84 14.66 20.34
CA PHE A 238 -10.15 15.75 19.41
C PHE A 238 -11.00 15.22 18.27
N ASN A 239 -11.81 16.10 17.69
CA ASN A 239 -12.57 15.78 16.49
C ASN A 239 -12.03 16.59 15.30
N THR A 240 -11.88 15.93 14.16
CA THR A 240 -11.53 16.55 12.88
C THR A 240 -12.76 16.57 11.97
N ASP A 241 -12.66 17.32 10.86
CA ASP A 241 -13.77 17.49 9.91
C ASP A 241 -14.00 16.29 8.99
N GLY A 242 -13.21 15.22 9.15
CA GLY A 242 -13.29 14.02 8.32
C GLY A 242 -12.30 12.96 8.76
N PRO A 243 -12.23 11.83 8.05
CA PRO A 243 -11.33 10.73 8.36
C PRO A 243 -9.89 11.20 8.55
N VAL A 244 -9.25 10.74 9.62
CA VAL A 244 -7.83 11.01 9.87
C VAL A 244 -7.00 10.09 9.00
N THR A 245 -6.08 10.68 8.26
CA THR A 245 -5.18 9.94 7.35
C THR A 245 -3.80 9.74 7.96
N ASP A 246 -3.29 10.79 8.62
CA ASP A 246 -2.01 10.75 9.32
C ASP A 246 -2.02 11.73 10.50
N ALA A 247 -1.20 11.47 11.51
CA ALA A 247 -1.06 12.31 12.68
C ALA A 247 0.36 12.25 13.24
N THR A 248 0.91 13.38 13.63
CA THR A 248 2.27 13.47 14.13
C THR A 248 2.41 14.49 15.26
N TRP A 249 3.41 14.29 16.12
CA TRP A 249 3.77 15.25 17.17
C TRP A 249 4.81 16.24 16.66
N ALA A 250 4.53 17.53 16.76
CA ALA A 250 5.48 18.60 16.54
C ALA A 250 5.75 19.32 17.89
N GLY A 251 6.78 18.87 18.60
CA GLY A 251 7.00 19.28 19.99
C GLY A 251 5.82 18.88 20.88
N ASN A 252 5.09 19.85 21.42
CA ASN A 252 3.90 19.63 22.26
C ASN A 252 2.58 19.77 21.46
N LYS A 253 2.67 20.07 20.18
CA LYS A 253 1.50 20.22 19.30
C LYS A 253 1.20 18.93 18.58
N ALA A 254 -0.06 18.53 18.54
CA ALA A 254 -0.53 17.42 17.71
C ALA A 254 -0.97 17.99 16.36
N VAL A 255 -0.36 17.50 15.28
CA VAL A 255 -0.69 17.86 13.90
C VAL A 255 -1.39 16.70 13.24
N VAL A 256 -2.53 16.96 12.65
CA VAL A 256 -3.44 15.94 12.11
C VAL A 256 -3.81 16.28 10.67
N GLY A 257 -3.62 15.35 9.77
CA GLY A 257 -4.06 15.42 8.38
C GLY A 257 -5.38 14.69 8.19
N SER A 258 -6.26 15.23 7.36
CA SER A 258 -7.56 14.63 7.08
C SER A 258 -7.76 14.32 5.60
N ALA A 259 -8.71 13.42 5.33
CA ALA A 259 -9.14 13.09 3.98
C ALA A 259 -9.86 14.27 3.27
N THR A 260 -10.27 15.31 4.01
CA THR A 260 -10.88 16.52 3.44
C THR A 260 -9.86 17.50 2.85
N GLY A 261 -8.55 17.22 3.01
CA GLY A 261 -7.48 18.12 2.57
C GLY A 261 -7.06 19.15 3.61
N SER A 262 -7.62 19.08 4.83
CA SER A 262 -7.26 19.98 5.92
C SER A 262 -6.14 19.38 6.79
N VAL A 263 -5.27 20.28 7.28
CA VAL A 263 -4.28 20.00 8.32
C VAL A 263 -4.64 20.81 9.54
N LYS A 264 -4.91 20.16 10.67
CA LYS A 264 -5.28 20.78 11.93
C LYS A 264 -4.18 20.65 12.97
N VAL A 265 -4.01 21.67 13.76
CA VAL A 265 -3.02 21.73 14.84
C VAL A 265 -3.73 21.90 16.17
N PHE A 266 -3.47 21.01 17.09
CA PHE A 266 -4.01 21.02 18.43
C PHE A 266 -2.90 21.20 19.47
N GLU A 267 -3.16 22.02 20.47
CA GLU A 267 -2.28 22.23 21.61
C GLU A 267 -3.12 22.25 22.89
N ASN A 268 -2.71 21.48 23.89
CA ASN A 268 -3.37 21.39 25.20
C ASN A 268 -4.90 21.16 25.11
N GLY A 269 -5.37 20.39 24.12
CA GLY A 269 -6.78 20.05 23.98
C GLY A 269 -7.61 21.01 23.13
N SER A 270 -7.02 22.11 22.63
CA SER A 270 -7.70 23.09 21.78
C SER A 270 -7.11 23.14 20.37
N GLU A 271 -7.96 23.39 19.37
CA GLU A 271 -7.51 23.67 18.01
C GLU A 271 -6.88 25.08 17.97
N VAL A 272 -5.60 25.11 17.56
CA VAL A 272 -4.82 26.36 17.48
C VAL A 272 -4.80 26.89 16.05
N ALA A 273 -4.75 25.99 15.08
CA ALA A 273 -4.74 26.35 13.66
C ALA A 273 -5.41 25.26 12.81
N SER A 274 -6.01 25.71 11.70
CA SER A 274 -6.57 24.85 10.66
C SER A 274 -6.19 25.39 9.29
N PHE A 275 -5.63 24.52 8.45
CA PHE A 275 -5.15 24.86 7.12
C PHE A 275 -5.91 24.00 6.09
N ALA A 276 -6.62 24.63 5.17
CA ALA A 276 -7.26 23.98 4.01
C ALA A 276 -6.37 24.17 2.77
N SER A 277 -5.18 23.61 2.81
CA SER A 277 -4.15 23.87 1.81
C SER A 277 -4.16 22.89 0.65
N HIS A 278 -4.64 21.66 0.86
CA HIS A 278 -4.70 20.64 -0.17
C HIS A 278 -6.07 20.62 -0.85
N ALA A 279 -6.08 20.44 -2.17
CA ALA A 279 -7.30 20.27 -2.95
C ALA A 279 -7.86 18.83 -2.91
N GLY A 280 -7.16 17.91 -2.25
CA GLY A 280 -7.53 16.51 -2.07
C GLY A 280 -7.04 15.98 -0.73
N GLU A 281 -7.21 14.68 -0.49
CA GLU A 281 -6.80 14.00 0.74
C GLU A 281 -5.34 14.28 1.08
N VAL A 282 -5.06 14.67 2.33
CA VAL A 282 -3.72 14.69 2.90
C VAL A 282 -3.32 13.26 3.20
N THR A 283 -2.25 12.77 2.61
CA THR A 283 -1.87 11.35 2.72
C THR A 283 -0.84 11.08 3.80
N ALA A 284 0.06 12.02 4.06
CA ALA A 284 1.08 11.88 5.08
C ALA A 284 1.60 13.24 5.58
N LEU A 285 2.13 13.22 6.82
CA LEU A 285 2.73 14.34 7.51
C LEU A 285 4.17 14.03 7.93
N ALA A 286 5.03 15.01 7.92
CA ALA A 286 6.39 14.88 8.47
C ALA A 286 6.82 16.13 9.20
N VAL A 287 7.46 15.96 10.35
CA VAL A 287 7.96 17.06 11.17
C VAL A 287 9.41 17.33 10.85
N HIS A 288 9.76 18.59 10.67
CA HIS A 288 11.12 19.04 10.49
C HIS A 288 11.92 18.97 11.80
N ALA A 289 13.23 18.84 11.70
CA ALA A 289 14.13 18.77 12.85
C ALA A 289 14.12 20.01 13.77
N THR A 290 13.58 21.14 13.30
CA THR A 290 13.33 22.34 14.13
C THR A 290 12.21 22.14 15.15
N GLY A 291 11.31 21.18 14.92
CA GLY A 291 10.15 20.87 15.76
C GLY A 291 8.94 21.80 15.54
N ASP A 292 9.08 22.87 14.76
CA ASP A 292 8.04 23.88 14.51
C ASP A 292 7.65 24.01 13.01
N ILE A 293 8.33 23.29 12.14
CA ILE A 293 7.99 23.21 10.72
C ILE A 293 7.45 21.83 10.41
N VAL A 294 6.33 21.77 9.69
CA VAL A 294 5.68 20.52 9.29
C VAL A 294 5.49 20.51 7.78
N ALA A 295 5.73 19.39 7.16
CA ALA A 295 5.40 19.14 5.77
C ALA A 295 4.18 18.22 5.69
N SER A 296 3.24 18.53 4.80
CA SER A 296 2.18 17.64 4.38
C SER A 296 2.30 17.31 2.89
N VAL A 297 1.81 16.13 2.52
CA VAL A 297 1.67 15.72 1.12
C VAL A 297 0.25 15.24 0.86
N GLY A 298 -0.21 15.38 -0.37
CA GLY A 298 -1.59 15.03 -0.73
C GLY A 298 -1.74 14.39 -2.10
N VAL A 299 -2.95 13.90 -2.33
CA VAL A 299 -3.39 13.34 -3.62
C VAL A 299 -3.38 14.41 -4.72
N ASP A 300 -3.43 15.69 -4.36
CA ASP A 300 -3.35 16.84 -5.28
C ASP A 300 -1.96 17.05 -5.91
N LYS A 301 -1.02 16.14 -5.65
CA LYS A 301 0.36 16.14 -6.18
C LYS A 301 1.21 17.28 -5.65
N SER A 302 0.84 17.84 -4.52
CA SER A 302 1.61 18.90 -3.87
C SER A 302 2.13 18.48 -2.52
N TYR A 303 3.21 19.10 -2.10
CA TYR A 303 3.58 19.18 -0.71
C TYR A 303 3.49 20.62 -0.21
N VAL A 304 3.11 20.78 1.05
CA VAL A 304 2.94 22.07 1.70
C VAL A 304 3.79 22.11 2.96
N LEU A 305 4.48 23.22 3.19
CA LEU A 305 5.23 23.47 4.42
C LEU A 305 4.46 24.46 5.29
N TYR A 306 4.35 24.17 6.57
CA TYR A 306 3.69 25.01 7.58
C TYR A 306 4.68 25.42 8.66
N ASP A 307 4.59 26.67 9.09
CA ASP A 307 5.26 27.16 10.30
C ASP A 307 4.26 27.19 11.46
N LEU A 308 4.46 26.32 12.43
CA LEU A 308 3.62 26.22 13.62
C LEU A 308 3.89 27.32 14.66
N SER A 309 4.97 28.09 14.50
CA SER A 309 5.27 29.23 15.37
C SER A 309 4.42 30.44 15.01
N THR A 310 4.17 30.63 13.71
CA THR A 310 3.33 31.71 13.17
C THR A 310 1.93 31.23 12.81
N ASN A 311 1.68 29.91 12.82
CA ASN A 311 0.47 29.27 12.36
C ASN A 311 0.09 29.66 10.93
N THR A 312 1.08 29.64 10.03
CA THR A 312 0.90 30.00 8.62
C THR A 312 1.43 28.90 7.70
N ALA A 313 0.79 28.73 6.53
CA ALA A 313 1.37 27.95 5.46
C ALA A 313 2.47 28.77 4.78
N ILE A 314 3.66 28.17 4.65
CA ILE A 314 4.86 28.85 4.13
C ILE A 314 4.88 28.79 2.60
N THR A 315 4.74 27.59 2.05
CA THR A 315 4.84 27.33 0.61
C THR A 315 4.11 26.09 0.23
N GLN A 316 3.59 26.05 -0.99
CA GLN A 316 3.01 24.86 -1.61
C GLN A 316 3.72 24.63 -2.94
N ILE A 317 4.28 23.44 -3.10
CA ILE A 317 5.01 23.06 -4.30
C ILE A 317 4.33 21.87 -4.95
N PHE A 318 3.96 22.04 -6.21
CA PHE A 318 3.38 20.99 -7.03
C PHE A 318 4.48 20.18 -7.69
N THR A 319 4.42 18.86 -7.54
CA THR A 319 5.34 17.96 -8.23
C THR A 319 4.88 17.81 -9.67
N ASP A 320 5.44 18.64 -10.56
CA ASP A 320 5.20 18.48 -12.00
C ASP A 320 6.04 17.31 -12.51
N SER A 321 5.36 16.23 -12.81
CA SER A 321 5.97 15.11 -13.51
C SER A 321 5.32 15.01 -14.87
N GLY A 322 5.84 15.79 -15.78
CA GLY A 322 5.70 15.46 -17.17
C GLY A 322 6.27 14.07 -17.42
N LYS A 323 5.41 13.15 -17.84
CA LYS A 323 5.69 11.88 -18.54
C LYS A 323 6.14 10.68 -17.69
N TYR A 324 5.30 9.66 -17.58
CA TYR A 324 5.33 8.34 -18.18
C TYR A 324 5.25 7.09 -17.33
N PHE A 325 4.50 6.22 -17.91
CA PHE A 325 4.49 4.78 -18.17
C PHE A 325 4.02 3.85 -17.07
N MET A 326 2.94 3.25 -17.51
CA MET A 326 2.29 2.07 -16.96
C MET A 326 3.20 0.85 -16.99
N SER A 327 3.24 0.10 -15.91
CA SER A 327 2.89 -1.32 -15.87
C SER A 327 3.00 -1.85 -14.45
N CYS A 328 1.92 -1.79 -13.70
CA CYS A 328 1.61 -2.78 -12.68
C CYS A 328 0.10 -2.95 -12.72
N ASP A 329 -0.36 -4.16 -13.01
CA ASP A 329 -1.75 -4.58 -12.91
C ASP A 329 -2.19 -4.54 -11.44
N TYR A 330 -2.59 -3.38 -10.97
CA TYR A 330 -3.32 -3.23 -9.72
C TYR A 330 -4.56 -2.40 -9.95
N ASN A 331 -5.71 -3.04 -9.75
CA ASN A 331 -7.03 -2.44 -9.67
C ASN A 331 -7.12 -1.48 -8.47
N TYR A 332 -6.41 -0.37 -8.53
CA TYR A 332 -6.76 0.80 -7.77
C TYR A 332 -7.73 1.58 -8.66
N SER A 333 -9.01 1.59 -8.28
CA SER A 333 -10.10 2.22 -9.03
C SER A 333 -10.05 3.75 -8.90
N HIS A 334 -8.91 4.36 -9.21
CA HIS A 334 -8.77 5.79 -9.34
C HIS A 334 -8.51 6.16 -10.80
N THR A 335 -9.22 7.17 -11.24
CA THR A 335 -9.16 7.73 -12.58
C THR A 335 -7.72 8.08 -13.00
N ASN A 336 -7.40 7.96 -14.28
CA ASN A 336 -6.08 8.15 -14.90
C ASN A 336 -5.30 9.45 -14.56
N ASN A 337 -5.82 10.30 -13.70
CA ASN A 337 -5.23 11.56 -13.28
C ASN A 337 -4.46 11.47 -11.94
N ASP A 338 -4.61 10.36 -11.19
CA ASP A 338 -4.07 10.20 -9.83
C ASP A 338 -2.69 9.53 -9.78
N LEU A 339 -2.10 9.21 -10.93
CA LEU A 339 -0.81 8.48 -11.06
C LEU A 339 0.39 9.17 -10.40
N LEU A 340 0.24 10.41 -9.93
CA LEU A 340 1.31 11.20 -9.33
C LEU A 340 1.00 11.66 -7.91
N ALA A 341 -0.10 11.17 -7.34
CA ALA A 341 -0.42 11.43 -5.96
C ALA A 341 0.75 11.04 -5.05
N LEU A 342 1.05 11.89 -4.08
CA LEU A 342 2.06 11.61 -3.05
C LEU A 342 1.40 10.79 -1.95
N LEU A 343 1.98 9.67 -1.57
CA LEU A 343 1.43 8.74 -0.58
C LEU A 343 2.13 8.78 0.77
N SER A 344 3.40 9.14 0.77
CA SER A 344 4.22 9.14 1.97
C SER A 344 5.25 10.27 1.92
N VAL A 345 5.61 10.79 3.07
CA VAL A 345 6.60 11.85 3.20
C VAL A 345 7.46 11.63 4.44
N HIS A 346 8.73 11.97 4.35
CA HIS A 346 9.62 12.06 5.50
C HIS A 346 10.68 13.13 5.25
N ILE A 347 11.06 13.86 6.30
CA ILE A 347 12.11 14.87 6.23
C ILE A 347 13.43 14.26 6.71
N HIS A 348 14.49 14.56 5.97
CA HIS A 348 15.84 14.13 6.33
C HIS A 348 16.23 14.72 7.69
N PRO A 349 16.90 13.96 8.57
CA PRO A 349 17.23 14.42 9.92
C PRO A 349 18.11 15.70 9.96
N ASP A 350 18.78 16.08 8.88
CA ASP A 350 19.48 17.37 8.77
C ASP A 350 18.56 18.55 8.44
N GLY A 351 17.32 18.28 8.08
CA GLY A 351 16.33 19.30 7.76
C GLY A 351 16.41 19.88 6.34
N ASN A 352 17.36 19.47 5.49
CA ASN A 352 17.51 20.08 4.16
C ASN A 352 16.72 19.36 3.07
N LEU A 353 16.47 18.06 3.23
CA LEU A 353 15.85 17.23 2.21
C LEU A 353 14.49 16.69 2.67
N LEU A 354 13.55 16.65 1.75
CA LEU A 354 12.26 16.02 1.90
C LEU A 354 12.14 14.89 0.89
N ALA A 355 11.81 13.69 1.33
CA ALA A 355 11.49 12.58 0.43
C ALA A 355 9.98 12.39 0.38
N ALA A 356 9.45 12.24 -0.81
CA ALA A 356 8.05 11.96 -1.07
C ALA A 356 7.91 10.71 -1.95
N GLY A 357 7.08 9.78 -1.52
CA GLY A 357 6.74 8.56 -2.27
C GLY A 357 5.47 8.76 -3.08
N THR A 358 5.46 8.29 -4.32
CA THR A 358 4.36 8.47 -5.26
C THR A 358 3.60 7.18 -5.55
N VAL A 359 2.39 7.30 -6.08
CA VAL A 359 1.55 6.16 -6.51
C VAL A 359 2.21 5.35 -7.63
N ASN A 360 3.00 5.98 -8.49
CA ASN A 360 3.68 5.28 -9.59
C ASN A 360 5.00 4.61 -9.19
N GLY A 361 5.32 4.54 -7.89
CA GLY A 361 6.53 3.90 -7.40
C GLY A 361 7.79 4.77 -7.43
N GLN A 362 7.66 6.07 -7.72
CA GLN A 362 8.82 6.96 -7.64
C GLN A 362 8.97 7.51 -6.23
N ILE A 363 10.21 7.59 -5.75
CA ILE A 363 10.59 8.34 -4.56
C ILE A 363 11.32 9.58 -5.04
N LYS A 364 10.75 10.75 -4.79
CA LYS A 364 11.33 12.04 -5.14
C LYS A 364 11.93 12.68 -3.91
N ILE A 365 13.16 13.15 -4.03
CA ILE A 365 13.84 13.90 -2.98
C ILE A 365 13.92 15.37 -3.42
N PHE A 366 13.40 16.24 -2.57
CA PHE A 366 13.38 17.68 -2.79
C PHE A 366 14.33 18.38 -1.81
N ASP A 367 15.01 19.40 -2.27
CA ASP A 367 15.65 20.37 -1.39
C ASP A 367 14.56 21.33 -0.86
N ILE A 368 14.38 21.34 0.46
CA ILE A 368 13.33 22.11 1.13
C ILE A 368 13.45 23.62 0.84
N LYS A 369 14.66 24.14 0.70
CA LYS A 369 14.90 25.57 0.50
C LYS A 369 14.55 26.06 -0.90
N SER A 370 15.01 25.33 -1.89
CA SER A 370 14.81 25.70 -3.29
C SER A 370 13.55 25.08 -3.89
N GLY A 371 12.94 24.08 -3.24
CA GLY A 371 11.85 23.29 -3.81
C GLY A 371 12.25 22.42 -5.00
N ALA A 372 13.54 22.41 -5.35
CA ALA A 372 14.03 21.68 -6.51
C ALA A 372 14.17 20.19 -6.21
N ALA A 373 13.92 19.36 -7.23
CA ALA A 373 14.19 17.92 -7.13
C ALA A 373 15.71 17.69 -7.08
N ALA A 374 16.17 17.05 -6.00
CA ALA A 374 17.58 16.73 -5.78
C ALA A 374 17.96 15.33 -6.28
N ALA A 375 17.05 14.34 -6.16
CA ALA A 375 17.25 12.99 -6.63
C ALA A 375 15.89 12.27 -6.81
N ASP A 376 15.88 11.28 -7.71
CA ASP A 376 14.73 10.39 -7.92
C ASP A 376 15.18 8.94 -7.82
N PHE A 377 14.39 8.12 -7.12
CA PHE A 377 14.56 6.66 -7.07
C PHE A 377 13.30 5.99 -7.60
N ALA A 378 13.43 4.83 -8.21
CA ALA A 378 12.31 4.08 -8.75
C ALA A 378 12.12 2.76 -8.02
N MET A 379 10.92 2.51 -7.55
CA MET A 379 10.43 1.23 -7.08
C MET A 379 9.44 0.65 -8.11
N SER A 380 9.20 -0.65 -8.05
CA SER A 380 8.29 -1.33 -8.98
C SER A 380 6.81 -1.09 -8.73
N CYS A 381 6.43 -0.65 -7.52
CA CYS A 381 5.03 -0.48 -7.08
C CYS A 381 4.86 0.81 -6.27
N PRO A 382 3.61 1.28 -6.03
CA PRO A 382 3.33 2.47 -5.22
C PRO A 382 4.08 2.48 -3.90
N VAL A 383 4.66 3.62 -3.52
CA VAL A 383 5.43 3.76 -2.27
C VAL A 383 4.45 3.96 -1.11
N LYS A 384 4.31 2.95 -0.25
CA LYS A 384 3.38 2.97 0.88
C LYS A 384 3.92 3.76 2.07
N SER A 385 5.18 3.52 2.43
CA SER A 385 5.83 4.16 3.57
C SER A 385 7.30 4.38 3.27
N LEU A 386 7.85 5.49 3.73
CA LEU A 386 9.27 5.80 3.62
C LEU A 386 9.75 6.49 4.90
N HIS A 387 11.01 6.25 5.26
CA HIS A 387 11.60 6.83 6.46
C HIS A 387 13.11 6.95 6.30
N PHE A 388 13.67 8.13 6.53
CA PHE A 388 15.12 8.32 6.60
C PHE A 388 15.68 7.73 7.88
N SER A 389 16.84 7.12 7.81
CA SER A 389 17.56 6.76 9.01
C SER A 389 18.14 8.00 9.70
N GLU A 390 18.14 8.01 11.02
CA GLU A 390 18.65 9.13 11.82
C GLU A 390 20.13 9.48 11.56
N ASN A 391 20.90 8.56 11.01
CA ASN A 391 22.27 8.84 10.60
C ASN A 391 22.36 9.60 9.25
N GLY A 392 21.23 9.83 8.56
CA GLY A 392 21.13 10.55 7.30
C GLY A 392 21.85 9.87 6.12
N THR A 393 22.11 8.57 6.21
CA THR A 393 22.79 7.84 5.14
C THR A 393 21.83 6.99 4.33
N PHE A 394 20.83 6.40 4.98
CA PHE A 394 19.91 5.47 4.38
C PHE A 394 18.49 6.01 4.34
N LEU A 395 17.78 5.63 3.31
CA LEU A 395 16.34 5.76 3.17
C LEU A 395 15.76 4.36 3.09
N ALA A 396 14.85 4.02 4.00
CA ALA A 396 14.03 2.82 3.91
C ALA A 396 12.73 3.17 3.20
N ALA A 397 12.30 2.32 2.29
CA ALA A 397 11.05 2.46 1.57
C ALA A 397 10.35 1.12 1.41
N VAL A 398 9.02 1.15 1.48
CA VAL A 398 8.16 -0.01 1.31
C VAL A 398 7.17 0.26 0.20
N ALA A 399 7.06 -0.68 -0.72
CA ALA A 399 6.03 -0.66 -1.75
C ALA A 399 4.71 -1.22 -1.20
N ALA A 400 3.60 -0.75 -1.74
CA ALA A 400 2.29 -1.28 -1.40
C ALA A 400 2.22 -2.78 -1.67
N GLN A 401 1.67 -3.54 -0.73
CA GLN A 401 1.54 -5.00 -0.77
C GLN A 401 2.87 -5.76 -0.96
N SER A 402 4.00 -5.13 -0.60
CA SER A 402 5.30 -5.79 -0.64
C SER A 402 5.62 -6.44 0.72
N THR A 403 6.31 -7.57 0.65
CA THR A 403 6.91 -8.24 1.82
C THR A 403 8.34 -7.78 2.06
N THR A 404 8.86 -6.89 1.23
CA THR A 404 10.25 -6.46 1.27
C THR A 404 10.35 -4.96 1.57
N VAL A 405 11.40 -4.61 2.30
CA VAL A 405 11.82 -3.23 2.56
C VAL A 405 13.10 -2.95 1.78
N SER A 406 13.06 -1.96 0.90
CA SER A 406 14.22 -1.50 0.13
C SER A 406 15.00 -0.45 0.90
N ILE A 407 16.31 -0.65 1.04
CA ILE A 407 17.22 0.29 1.69
C ILE A 407 18.10 0.98 0.63
N TRP A 408 17.95 2.27 0.52
CA TRP A 408 18.68 3.12 -0.40
C TRP A 408 19.80 3.88 0.31
N ASP A 409 20.99 3.89 -0.28
CA ASP A 409 22.08 4.77 0.17
C ASP A 409 22.01 6.10 -0.60
N LEU A 410 21.77 7.18 0.13
CA LEU A 410 21.63 8.53 -0.45
C LEU A 410 22.89 9.06 -1.10
N ARG A 411 24.07 8.58 -0.72
CA ARG A 411 25.35 9.04 -1.27
C ARG A 411 25.63 8.43 -2.62
N SER A 412 25.34 7.13 -2.75
CA SER A 412 25.56 6.41 -4.01
C SER A 412 24.34 6.44 -4.93
N ALA A 413 23.19 6.92 -4.44
CA ALA A 413 21.90 6.89 -5.10
C ALA A 413 21.52 5.49 -5.63
N LYS A 414 21.85 4.44 -4.84
CA LYS A 414 21.62 3.04 -5.22
C LYS A 414 20.90 2.29 -4.11
N GLU A 415 20.08 1.34 -4.51
CA GLU A 415 19.53 0.33 -3.61
C GLU A 415 20.68 -0.54 -3.10
N THR A 416 20.88 -0.54 -1.79
CA THR A 416 21.99 -1.25 -1.14
C THR A 416 21.56 -2.61 -0.66
N LYS A 417 20.33 -2.75 -0.20
CA LYS A 417 19.82 -3.97 0.39
C LYS A 417 18.30 -4.03 0.27
N VAL A 418 17.79 -5.22 0.01
CA VAL A 418 16.38 -5.57 0.16
C VAL A 418 16.27 -6.51 1.36
N LEU A 419 15.42 -6.14 2.32
CA LEU A 419 15.14 -6.92 3.52
C LEU A 419 13.79 -7.60 3.35
N ASP A 420 13.75 -8.93 3.42
CA ASP A 420 12.51 -9.69 3.38
C ASP A 420 11.96 -9.87 4.80
N THR A 421 10.77 -9.36 5.05
CA THR A 421 10.07 -9.48 6.34
C THR A 421 9.14 -10.69 6.38
N GLY A 422 8.94 -11.38 5.24
CA GLY A 422 8.08 -12.56 5.13
C GLY A 422 6.57 -12.27 5.20
N SER A 423 6.17 -11.02 5.35
CA SER A 423 4.77 -10.59 5.37
C SER A 423 4.64 -9.16 4.84
N TYR A 424 3.44 -8.78 4.41
CA TYR A 424 3.19 -7.41 3.96
C TYR A 424 3.54 -6.39 5.04
N VAL A 425 4.17 -5.28 4.61
CA VAL A 425 4.56 -4.17 5.48
C VAL A 425 3.68 -2.96 5.18
N ASN A 426 3.07 -2.38 6.22
CA ASN A 426 2.26 -1.18 6.14
C ASN A 426 3.02 0.07 6.58
N SER A 427 3.85 -0.06 7.61
CA SER A 427 4.55 1.05 8.25
C SER A 427 5.98 0.65 8.60
N ILE A 428 6.90 1.61 8.48
CA ILE A 428 8.29 1.46 8.88
C ILE A 428 8.71 2.63 9.76
N PHE A 429 9.63 2.36 10.68
CA PHE A 429 10.15 3.38 11.57
C PHE A 429 11.61 3.08 11.94
N TRP A 430 12.50 4.08 11.79
CA TRP A 430 13.88 3.99 12.28
C TRP A 430 13.99 4.47 13.71
N ASP A 431 14.83 3.81 14.48
CA ASP A 431 15.20 4.31 15.80
C ASP A 431 16.15 5.51 15.72
N TYR A 432 16.27 6.25 16.82
CA TYR A 432 17.11 7.43 16.93
C TYR A 432 18.62 7.13 16.69
N THR A 433 19.09 5.90 16.93
CA THR A 433 20.48 5.52 16.68
C THR A 433 20.76 5.18 15.22
N GLY A 434 19.71 4.98 14.43
CA GLY A 434 19.76 4.50 13.05
C GLY A 434 20.38 3.10 12.96
N GLN A 435 20.19 2.28 13.99
CA GLN A 435 20.62 0.87 14.01
C GLN A 435 19.42 -0.08 13.84
N PHE A 436 18.25 0.28 14.38
CA PHE A 436 17.07 -0.57 14.35
C PHE A 436 16.03 0.00 13.39
N LEU A 437 15.55 -0.85 12.50
CA LEU A 437 14.43 -0.58 11.62
C LEU A 437 13.25 -1.45 12.05
N LEU A 438 12.20 -0.80 12.50
CA LEU A 438 10.94 -1.41 12.89
C LEU A 438 10.02 -1.48 11.67
N THR A 439 9.37 -2.62 11.48
CA THR A 439 8.36 -2.80 10.44
C THR A 439 7.08 -3.35 11.05
N GLY A 440 5.94 -2.87 10.59
CA GLY A 440 4.63 -3.34 11.02
C GLY A 440 3.76 -3.72 9.83
N GLY A 441 3.07 -4.83 9.96
CA GLY A 441 2.17 -5.36 8.94
C GLY A 441 1.03 -6.20 9.51
N PRO A 442 0.10 -6.66 8.67
CA PRO A 442 -1.07 -7.40 9.14
C PRO A 442 -0.73 -8.76 9.77
N SER A 443 0.40 -9.34 9.42
CA SER A 443 0.84 -10.63 9.95
C SER A 443 1.78 -10.49 11.15
N GLY A 444 2.26 -9.28 11.44
CA GLY A 444 3.13 -9.08 12.58
C GLY A 444 4.10 -7.90 12.46
N ILE A 445 4.94 -7.81 13.48
CA ILE A 445 5.97 -6.78 13.64
C ILE A 445 7.32 -7.45 13.53
N THR A 446 8.27 -6.85 12.80
CA THR A 446 9.67 -7.28 12.81
C THR A 446 10.60 -6.11 13.12
N VAL A 447 11.68 -6.39 13.80
CA VAL A 447 12.79 -5.44 14.00
C VAL A 447 14.00 -5.96 13.26
N GLN A 448 14.56 -5.13 12.41
CA GLN A 448 15.79 -5.40 11.68
C GLN A 448 16.91 -4.55 12.25
N GLN A 449 18.08 -5.12 12.49
CA GLN A 449 19.24 -4.41 13.01
C GLN A 449 20.35 -4.33 11.97
N PHE A 450 20.87 -3.14 11.75
CA PHE A 450 22.08 -2.91 10.97
C PHE A 450 23.31 -2.83 11.87
N ASN A 451 24.19 -3.83 11.78
CA ASN A 451 25.46 -3.81 12.47
C ASN A 451 26.51 -3.06 11.63
N LYS A 452 26.90 -1.87 12.09
CA LYS A 452 27.85 -0.99 11.38
C LYS A 452 29.25 -1.60 11.25
N SER A 453 29.69 -2.36 12.24
CA SER A 453 31.05 -2.99 12.25
C SER A 453 31.12 -4.17 11.27
N ALA A 454 30.12 -5.02 11.25
CA ALA A 454 30.03 -6.17 10.36
C ALA A 454 29.43 -5.86 8.99
N LYS A 455 28.80 -4.69 8.83
CA LYS A 455 27.99 -4.28 7.65
C LYS A 455 26.94 -5.34 7.27
N GLN A 456 26.36 -5.96 8.27
CA GLN A 456 25.36 -7.02 8.11
C GLN A 456 24.04 -6.63 8.78
N TRP A 457 22.96 -7.16 8.23
CA TRP A 457 21.62 -7.06 8.79
C TRP A 457 21.28 -8.33 9.55
N SER A 458 20.65 -8.19 10.70
CA SER A 458 20.09 -9.27 11.52
C SER A 458 18.66 -8.94 11.91
N GLU A 459 17.88 -9.93 12.27
CA GLU A 459 16.50 -9.80 12.72
C GLU A 459 16.40 -10.23 14.21
N PRO A 460 16.56 -9.32 15.16
CA PRO A 460 16.49 -9.65 16.58
C PRO A 460 15.08 -9.99 17.06
N LEU A 461 14.02 -9.44 16.46
CA LEU A 461 12.65 -9.65 16.90
C LEU A 461 11.71 -9.92 15.74
N ARG A 462 10.85 -10.95 15.91
CA ARG A 462 9.66 -11.21 15.11
C ARG A 462 8.50 -11.52 16.04
N SER A 463 7.42 -10.75 15.95
CA SER A 463 6.22 -10.91 16.78
C SER A 463 4.97 -10.97 15.88
N ALA A 464 4.03 -11.86 16.21
CA ALA A 464 2.80 -12.04 15.45
C ALA A 464 1.69 -11.02 15.78
N VAL A 465 2.04 -9.88 16.39
CA VAL A 465 1.09 -8.81 16.71
C VAL A 465 0.77 -8.03 15.43
N PRO A 466 -0.48 -8.04 14.93
CA PRO A 466 -0.83 -7.30 13.72
C PRO A 466 -0.71 -5.79 13.95
N ALA A 467 -0.19 -5.07 12.96
CA ALA A 467 -0.01 -3.63 13.05
C ALA A 467 -0.28 -2.93 11.71
N VAL A 468 -1.01 -1.83 11.76
CA VAL A 468 -1.17 -0.87 10.65
C VAL A 468 -0.10 0.21 10.75
N ALA A 469 0.17 0.68 11.96
CA ALA A 469 1.21 1.65 12.25
C ALA A 469 2.05 1.20 13.46
N VAL A 470 3.34 1.54 13.45
CA VAL A 470 4.30 1.18 14.50
C VAL A 470 5.21 2.36 14.81
N ALA A 471 5.62 2.45 16.08
CA ALA A 471 6.60 3.43 16.53
C ALA A 471 7.44 2.85 17.69
N PHE A 472 8.66 3.34 17.85
CA PHE A 472 9.44 3.10 19.07
C PHE A 472 8.98 4.03 20.19
N GLY A 473 8.92 3.51 21.40
CA GLY A 473 8.78 4.31 22.62
C GLY A 473 10.11 4.89 23.10
N SER A 474 10.12 5.40 24.33
CA SER A 474 11.32 6.03 24.93
C SER A 474 12.53 5.11 24.85
N ALA A 475 13.68 5.65 24.41
CA ALA A 475 14.96 4.94 24.31
C ALA A 475 14.89 3.58 23.58
N ALA A 476 13.92 3.39 22.71
CA ALA A 476 13.59 2.13 22.05
C ALA A 476 13.28 0.96 23.01
N GLN A 477 13.02 1.24 24.30
CA GLN A 477 12.73 0.21 25.30
C GLN A 477 11.35 -0.41 25.17
N SER A 478 10.50 0.18 24.35
CA SER A 478 9.19 -0.38 23.99
C SER A 478 8.89 -0.16 22.50
N ILE A 479 7.99 -0.97 21.98
CA ILE A 479 7.41 -0.83 20.64
C ILE A 479 5.93 -0.63 20.84
N VAL A 480 5.39 0.42 20.25
CA VAL A 480 3.96 0.73 20.25
C VAL A 480 3.42 0.37 18.86
N SER A 481 2.35 -0.38 18.82
CA SER A 481 1.68 -0.76 17.59
C SER A 481 0.20 -0.44 17.65
N LEU A 482 -0.37 -0.08 16.52
CA LEU A 482 -1.80 0.15 16.32
C LEU A 482 -2.28 -0.83 15.25
N ASN A 483 -3.34 -1.57 15.54
CA ASN A 483 -3.97 -2.44 14.54
C ASN A 483 -5.20 -1.77 13.89
N ASP A 484 -5.76 -2.41 12.88
CA ASP A 484 -6.94 -1.92 12.14
C ASP A 484 -8.22 -1.85 13.01
N ALA A 485 -8.31 -2.66 14.05
CA ALA A 485 -9.42 -2.59 15.02
C ALA A 485 -9.29 -1.39 16.00
N GLY A 486 -8.20 -0.61 15.92
CA GLY A 486 -7.94 0.53 16.81
C GLY A 486 -7.42 0.13 18.18
N VAL A 487 -6.82 -1.05 18.29
CA VAL A 487 -6.19 -1.55 19.51
C VAL A 487 -4.73 -1.15 19.52
N ILE A 488 -4.30 -0.54 20.62
CA ILE A 488 -2.91 -0.20 20.86
C ILE A 488 -2.26 -1.36 21.63
N THR A 489 -1.17 -1.89 21.11
CA THR A 489 -0.39 -2.93 21.81
C THR A 489 1.03 -2.43 22.07
N VAL A 490 1.49 -2.59 23.32
CA VAL A 490 2.84 -2.22 23.75
C VAL A 490 3.65 -3.50 23.95
N LEU A 491 4.74 -3.61 23.20
CA LEU A 491 5.73 -4.68 23.38
C LEU A 491 6.92 -4.10 24.12
N ALA A 492 7.34 -4.75 25.19
CA ALA A 492 8.53 -4.39 25.95
C ALA A 492 9.13 -5.63 26.63
N GLN A 493 10.24 -5.42 27.31
CA GLN A 493 10.86 -6.46 28.13
C GLN A 493 9.94 -6.77 29.33
N SER A 494 9.67 -8.06 29.56
CA SER A 494 8.84 -8.54 30.68
C SER A 494 9.58 -8.50 32.00
#